data_1323c78d291a70ba53951347a995bb16
#
_entry.id   1323c78d291a70ba53951347a995bb16
#
_cell.length_a   1.000
_cell.length_b   1.000
_cell.length_c   1.000
_cell.angle_alpha   90.00
_cell.angle_beta   90.00
_cell.angle_gamma   90.00
#
_symmetry.space_group_name_H-M   'P 1'
#
loop_
_entity.id
_entity.type
_entity.pdbx_description
1 polymer ?
#
loop_
_entity_poly.entity_id
_entity_poly.type
_entity_poly.pdbx_seq_one_letter_code
_entity_poly.pdbx_strand_id
1 'polypeptide(L)'
;QGRVTINGKIPEMGTKVAPGDEVRVNGELVQQKNEKPIYLAFYKPVGIECTTNLGVRDNIVDYINYPERIFPIGRLDKASEGLIFMTNDGDIVNKILRARNNHEKEYIVTVNKPITDRFIDRMANGIPILETITKKCKVEQISKYVFRIILTQGLNRQIRRMCEYLDYEVTALKRTRIINISLDVQEGKYRNLTDSEVAELNKLIEPSSKTEEASLPSNKSKFTGKRNYGERNR
;
A
#
# COMPACT_ATOMS: atom_id res chain seq x y z
N GLN A 1 -12.26 18.04 -22.54
CA GLN A 1 -11.63 17.14 -23.51
C GLN A 1 -10.96 18.00 -24.57
N GLY A 2 -9.76 17.63 -25.05
CA GLY A 2 -8.98 18.41 -26.03
C GLY A 2 -8.14 19.56 -25.43
N ARG A 3 -8.09 19.69 -24.09
CA ARG A 3 -7.30 20.72 -23.42
C ARG A 3 -5.81 20.41 -23.32
N VAL A 4 -5.42 19.16 -23.50
CA VAL A 4 -4.04 18.70 -23.42
C VAL A 4 -3.54 18.38 -24.83
N THR A 5 -2.35 18.84 -25.17
CA THR A 5 -1.64 18.45 -26.40
C THR A 5 -0.23 17.98 -26.06
N ILE A 6 0.27 16.99 -26.81
CA ILE A 6 1.66 16.54 -26.80
C ILE A 6 2.22 16.76 -28.19
N ASN A 7 3.26 17.58 -28.34
CA ASN A 7 3.84 17.97 -29.62
C ASN A 7 2.76 18.50 -30.59
N GLY A 8 1.83 19.32 -30.08
CA GLY A 8 0.74 19.92 -30.85
C GLY A 8 -0.43 18.99 -31.21
N LYS A 9 -0.41 17.70 -30.81
CA LYS A 9 -1.47 16.73 -31.09
C LYS A 9 -2.22 16.39 -29.79
N ILE A 10 -3.54 16.19 -29.90
CA ILE A 10 -4.37 15.70 -28.78
C ILE A 10 -4.00 14.23 -28.52
N PRO A 11 -3.53 13.87 -27.29
CA PRO A 11 -3.15 12.51 -26.97
C PRO A 11 -4.37 11.62 -26.75
N GLU A 12 -4.21 10.34 -27.03
CA GLU A 12 -5.16 9.31 -26.64
C GLU A 12 -5.01 8.97 -25.14
N MET A 13 -6.05 8.32 -24.57
CA MET A 13 -6.00 7.87 -23.18
C MET A 13 -4.86 6.86 -23.00
N GLY A 14 -3.95 7.12 -22.06
CA GLY A 14 -2.79 6.26 -21.80
C GLY A 14 -1.54 6.61 -22.61
N THR A 15 -1.57 7.64 -23.44
CA THR A 15 -0.36 8.14 -24.12
C THR A 15 0.71 8.52 -23.09
N LYS A 16 1.92 7.97 -23.27
CA LYS A 16 3.07 8.28 -22.39
C LYS A 16 3.82 9.47 -22.94
N VAL A 17 4.16 10.41 -22.06
CA VAL A 17 5.04 11.53 -22.38
C VAL A 17 6.48 11.04 -22.31
N ALA A 18 7.26 11.27 -23.37
CA ALA A 18 8.68 10.96 -23.44
C ALA A 18 9.54 12.19 -23.04
N PRO A 19 10.80 11.98 -22.63
CA PRO A 19 11.73 13.09 -22.45
C PRO A 19 11.88 13.88 -23.75
N GLY A 20 11.68 15.21 -23.67
CA GLY A 20 11.73 16.09 -24.83
C GLY A 20 10.39 16.39 -25.48
N ASP A 21 9.30 15.73 -25.08
CA ASP A 21 7.96 16.07 -25.57
C ASP A 21 7.49 17.42 -25.02
N GLU A 22 6.91 18.22 -25.90
CA GLU A 22 6.25 19.47 -25.54
C GLU A 22 4.80 19.20 -25.13
N VAL A 23 4.50 19.35 -23.82
CA VAL A 23 3.14 19.20 -23.31
C VAL A 23 2.52 20.57 -23.06
N ARG A 24 1.31 20.79 -23.60
CA ARG A 24 0.53 21.99 -23.33
C ARG A 24 -0.83 21.66 -22.71
N VAL A 25 -1.26 22.51 -21.78
CA VAL A 25 -2.62 22.44 -21.19
C VAL A 25 -3.30 23.78 -21.44
N ASN A 26 -4.45 23.76 -22.11
CA ASN A 26 -5.16 24.97 -22.57
C ASN A 26 -4.26 25.93 -23.41
N GLY A 27 -3.31 25.40 -24.17
CA GLY A 27 -2.35 26.16 -24.95
C GLY A 27 -1.11 26.63 -24.21
N GLU A 28 -1.09 26.56 -22.88
CA GLU A 28 0.06 26.91 -22.05
C GLU A 28 1.06 25.76 -21.94
N LEU A 29 2.34 26.04 -22.10
CA LEU A 29 3.41 25.06 -21.99
C LEU A 29 3.54 24.60 -20.54
N VAL A 30 3.43 23.28 -20.33
CA VAL A 30 3.73 22.65 -19.04
C VAL A 30 5.25 22.61 -18.89
N GLN A 31 5.78 23.52 -18.13
CA GLN A 31 7.19 23.46 -17.74
C GLN A 31 7.37 22.34 -16.73
N GLN A 32 8.32 21.45 -17.02
CA GLN A 32 8.75 20.47 -16.04
C GLN A 32 9.47 21.25 -14.93
N LYS A 33 8.77 21.48 -13.82
CA LYS A 33 9.41 22.03 -12.64
C LYS A 33 10.38 20.97 -12.14
N ASN A 34 11.66 21.32 -12.05
CA ASN A 34 12.65 20.56 -11.30
C ASN A 34 12.37 20.72 -9.80
N GLU A 35 11.21 20.24 -9.35
CA GLU A 35 10.87 20.22 -7.94
C GLU A 35 11.76 19.18 -7.25
N LYS A 36 12.39 19.58 -6.16
CA LYS A 36 13.18 18.66 -5.34
C LYS A 36 12.23 17.55 -4.83
N PRO A 37 12.59 16.27 -4.98
CA PRO A 37 11.75 15.19 -4.47
C PRO A 37 11.51 15.33 -2.97
N ILE A 38 10.24 15.21 -2.56
CA ILE A 38 9.80 15.25 -1.17
C ILE A 38 9.46 13.84 -0.73
N TYR A 39 10.01 13.42 0.40
CA TYR A 39 9.70 12.13 1.02
C TYR A 39 9.45 12.36 2.51
N LEU A 40 8.20 12.18 2.93
CA LEU A 40 7.78 12.35 4.33
C LEU A 40 7.39 11.01 4.94
N ALA A 41 7.83 10.78 6.17
CA ALA A 41 7.26 9.80 7.08
C ALA A 41 6.19 10.49 7.92
N PHE A 42 4.93 10.11 7.75
CA PHE A 42 3.80 10.68 8.47
C PHE A 42 3.14 9.62 9.36
N TYR A 43 2.84 9.96 10.61
CA TYR A 43 1.98 9.15 11.47
C TYR A 43 0.53 9.56 11.28
N LYS A 44 -0.16 8.80 10.42
CA LYS A 44 -1.60 9.00 10.20
C LYS A 44 -2.39 8.60 11.45
N PRO A 45 -3.19 9.48 12.05
CA PRO A 45 -4.10 9.10 13.13
C PRO A 45 -5.31 8.32 12.62
N VAL A 46 -6.04 7.70 13.53
CA VAL A 46 -7.39 7.16 13.26
C VAL A 46 -8.32 8.31 12.84
N GLY A 47 -9.28 8.03 11.98
CA GLY A 47 -10.27 9.01 11.52
C GLY A 47 -9.88 9.76 10.23
N ILE A 48 -8.62 9.69 9.79
CA ILE A 48 -8.15 10.34 8.57
C ILE A 48 -8.16 9.37 7.39
N GLU A 49 -8.73 9.81 6.27
CA GLU A 49 -8.84 9.01 5.04
C GLU A 49 -7.66 9.26 4.09
N CYS A 50 -7.04 8.18 3.60
CA CYS A 50 -5.94 8.24 2.63
C CYS A 50 -6.49 8.50 1.22
N THR A 51 -6.89 9.74 0.94
CA THR A 51 -7.37 10.19 -0.36
C THR A 51 -6.82 11.58 -0.70
N THR A 52 -6.67 11.84 -1.99
CA THR A 52 -6.35 13.17 -2.54
C THR A 52 -7.61 13.93 -2.98
N ASN A 53 -8.80 13.36 -2.75
CA ASN A 53 -10.07 14.03 -3.03
C ASN A 53 -10.36 15.04 -1.91
N LEU A 54 -10.19 16.32 -2.21
CA LEU A 54 -10.45 17.43 -1.27
C LEU A 54 -11.94 17.58 -0.89
N GLY A 55 -12.86 16.94 -1.63
CA GLY A 55 -14.27 16.87 -1.24
C GLY A 55 -14.55 15.95 -0.04
N VAL A 56 -13.56 15.14 0.36
CA VAL A 56 -13.64 14.31 1.58
C VAL A 56 -13.13 15.14 2.75
N ARG A 57 -13.98 15.40 3.74
CA ARG A 57 -13.69 16.32 4.86
C ARG A 57 -12.41 15.98 5.64
N ASP A 58 -12.20 14.71 5.95
CA ASP A 58 -11.09 14.24 6.80
C ASP A 58 -9.99 13.59 5.93
N ASN A 59 -9.66 14.20 4.78
CA ASN A 59 -8.62 13.69 3.89
C ASN A 59 -7.21 13.97 4.40
N ILE A 60 -6.26 13.11 4.06
CA ILE A 60 -4.88 13.16 4.52
C ILE A 60 -4.12 14.40 4.02
N VAL A 61 -4.48 14.93 2.85
CA VAL A 61 -3.78 16.08 2.24
C VAL A 61 -4.08 17.35 3.02
N ASP A 62 -5.35 17.63 3.28
CA ASP A 62 -5.78 18.79 4.08
C ASP A 62 -5.30 18.67 5.54
N TYR A 63 -5.31 17.43 6.08
CA TYR A 63 -4.83 17.21 7.45
C TYR A 63 -3.35 17.58 7.63
N ILE A 64 -2.49 17.19 6.66
CA ILE A 64 -1.06 17.51 6.72
C ILE A 64 -0.81 18.98 6.38
N ASN A 65 -1.60 19.55 5.47
CA ASN A 65 -1.49 20.93 4.99
C ASN A 65 -0.05 21.33 4.60
N TYR A 66 0.59 20.49 3.76
CA TYR A 66 1.95 20.71 3.28
C TYR A 66 1.96 21.79 2.19
N PRO A 67 3.01 22.69 2.13
CA PRO A 67 3.04 23.79 1.16
C PRO A 67 3.00 23.37 -0.31
N GLU A 68 3.67 22.26 -0.65
CA GLU A 68 3.66 21.72 -2.01
C GLU A 68 2.66 20.58 -2.14
N ARG A 69 2.30 20.28 -3.39
CA ARG A 69 1.42 19.16 -3.70
C ARG A 69 2.11 17.82 -3.39
N ILE A 70 1.61 17.12 -2.39
CA ILE A 70 2.03 15.76 -2.04
C ILE A 70 0.85 14.79 -2.08
N PHE A 71 1.16 13.50 -2.18
CA PHE A 71 0.17 12.43 -2.15
C PHE A 71 0.70 11.20 -1.42
N PRO A 72 -0.19 10.35 -0.86
CA PRO A 72 0.22 9.20 -0.07
C PRO A 72 0.76 8.06 -0.95
N ILE A 73 1.79 7.36 -0.47
CA ILE A 73 2.25 6.11 -1.04
C ILE A 73 1.46 4.96 -0.43
N GLY A 74 0.42 4.55 -1.13
CA GLY A 74 -0.53 3.55 -0.66
C GLY A 74 -1.56 4.11 0.30
N ARG A 75 -2.21 3.20 1.03
CA ARG A 75 -3.34 3.55 1.89
C ARG A 75 -3.26 2.85 3.24
N LEU A 76 -3.84 3.49 4.24
CA LEU A 76 -4.34 2.90 5.49
C LEU A 76 -5.83 3.17 5.57
N ASP A 77 -6.60 2.23 6.08
CA ASP A 77 -8.03 2.44 6.33
C ASP A 77 -8.25 3.62 7.28
N LYS A 78 -9.43 4.26 7.20
CA LYS A 78 -9.82 5.36 8.10
C LYS A 78 -9.69 4.98 9.59
N ALA A 79 -10.06 3.73 9.92
CA ALA A 79 -9.99 3.18 11.28
C ALA A 79 -8.62 2.59 11.66
N SER A 80 -7.58 2.80 10.85
CA SER A 80 -6.21 2.35 11.12
C SER A 80 -5.28 3.52 11.25
N GLU A 81 -4.22 3.36 12.03
CA GLU A 81 -3.21 4.39 12.30
C GLU A 81 -1.80 3.96 11.90
N GLY A 82 -0.85 4.86 11.97
CA GLY A 82 0.57 4.59 11.86
C GLY A 82 1.24 5.13 10.61
N LEU A 83 2.39 4.58 10.29
CA LEU A 83 3.29 5.08 9.27
C LEU A 83 2.68 5.02 7.87
N ILE A 84 2.71 6.16 7.18
CA ILE A 84 2.45 6.26 5.74
C ILE A 84 3.44 7.25 5.13
N PHE A 85 3.91 6.97 3.92
CA PHE A 85 4.76 7.92 3.21
C PHE A 85 3.92 8.89 2.40
N MET A 86 4.36 10.16 2.36
CA MET A 86 3.84 11.18 1.46
C MET A 86 4.96 11.66 0.54
N THR A 87 4.65 11.94 -0.72
CA THR A 87 5.65 12.36 -1.71
C THR A 87 5.03 13.20 -2.83
N ASN A 88 5.88 13.94 -3.56
CA ASN A 88 5.56 14.54 -4.84
C ASN A 88 6.12 13.74 -6.03
N ASP A 89 6.86 12.64 -5.76
CA ASP A 89 7.48 11.75 -6.75
C ASP A 89 6.58 10.55 -7.07
N GLY A 90 5.92 10.58 -8.24
CA GLY A 90 5.05 9.48 -8.69
C GLY A 90 5.78 8.19 -9.06
N ASP A 91 7.07 8.27 -9.40
CA ASP A 91 7.84 7.10 -9.85
C ASP A 91 8.11 6.10 -8.73
N ILE A 92 8.39 6.59 -7.52
CA ILE A 92 8.67 5.75 -6.36
C ILE A 92 7.43 4.98 -5.89
N VAL A 93 6.22 5.53 -6.12
CA VAL A 93 4.96 4.94 -5.65
C VAL A 93 4.79 3.51 -6.17
N ASN A 94 4.95 3.31 -7.47
CA ASN A 94 4.80 2.00 -8.10
C ASN A 94 5.86 1.01 -7.62
N LYS A 95 7.10 1.46 -7.43
CA LYS A 95 8.19 0.63 -6.93
C LYS A 95 7.91 0.09 -5.52
N ILE A 96 7.32 0.93 -4.65
CA ILE A 96 7.01 0.54 -3.25
C ILE A 96 5.74 -0.32 -3.17
N LEU A 97 4.70 -0.03 -3.98
CA LEU A 97 3.38 -0.63 -3.78
C LEU A 97 3.15 -1.96 -4.48
N ARG A 98 3.88 -2.28 -5.56
CA ARG A 98 3.61 -3.50 -6.33
C ARG A 98 3.83 -4.77 -5.51
N ALA A 99 2.84 -5.65 -5.49
CA ALA A 99 2.85 -6.88 -4.68
C ALA A 99 4.01 -7.85 -5.01
N ARG A 100 4.50 -7.84 -6.26
CA ARG A 100 5.65 -8.67 -6.68
C ARG A 100 6.98 -8.21 -6.10
N ASN A 101 7.07 -6.94 -5.67
CA ASN A 101 8.30 -6.38 -5.13
C ASN A 101 8.61 -6.86 -3.70
N ASN A 102 7.65 -7.54 -3.04
CA ASN A 102 7.81 -8.16 -1.73
C ASN A 102 8.31 -7.23 -0.61
N HIS A 103 7.98 -5.94 -0.67
CA HIS A 103 8.37 -4.99 0.36
C HIS A 103 7.59 -5.19 1.65
N GLU A 104 8.32 -5.39 2.73
CA GLU A 104 7.74 -5.65 4.05
C GLU A 104 7.03 -4.42 4.62
N LYS A 105 5.90 -4.69 5.28
CA LYS A 105 5.18 -3.75 6.14
C LYS A 105 4.87 -4.44 7.45
N GLU A 106 5.21 -3.81 8.55
CA GLU A 106 4.99 -4.34 9.90
C GLU A 106 3.82 -3.64 10.57
N TYR A 107 3.03 -4.44 11.28
CA TYR A 107 1.85 -3.96 11.99
C TYR A 107 1.79 -4.53 13.40
N ILE A 108 1.30 -3.70 14.33
CA ILE A 108 0.84 -4.11 15.67
C ILE A 108 -0.68 -4.11 15.64
N VAL A 109 -1.26 -5.23 16.03
CA VAL A 109 -2.71 -5.48 15.92
C VAL A 109 -3.27 -5.90 17.26
N THR A 110 -4.33 -5.24 17.68
CA THR A 110 -5.10 -5.61 18.88
C THR A 110 -6.43 -6.24 18.45
N VAL A 111 -6.80 -7.32 19.11
CA VAL A 111 -8.03 -8.09 18.83
C VAL A 111 -8.91 -8.22 20.07
N ASN A 112 -10.18 -8.51 19.86
CA ASN A 112 -11.21 -8.59 20.89
C ASN A 112 -11.21 -9.87 21.74
N LYS A 113 -10.43 -10.89 21.35
CA LYS A 113 -10.36 -12.19 22.03
C LYS A 113 -8.92 -12.57 22.37
N PRO A 114 -8.68 -13.40 23.40
CA PRO A 114 -7.35 -13.94 23.68
C PRO A 114 -6.77 -14.68 22.49
N ILE A 115 -5.52 -14.35 22.15
CA ILE A 115 -4.78 -15.00 21.08
C ILE A 115 -4.35 -16.39 21.52
N THR A 116 -4.46 -17.36 20.61
CA THR A 116 -4.04 -18.75 20.81
C THR A 116 -2.92 -19.12 19.84
N ASP A 117 -2.14 -20.17 20.17
CA ASP A 117 -1.10 -20.69 19.26
C ASP A 117 -1.69 -21.07 17.90
N ARG A 118 -2.90 -21.66 17.90
CA ARG A 118 -3.63 -21.99 16.66
C ARG A 118 -3.94 -20.75 15.83
N PHE A 119 -4.31 -19.61 16.45
CA PHE A 119 -4.53 -18.36 15.73
C PHE A 119 -3.24 -17.89 15.05
N ILE A 120 -2.11 -17.88 15.79
CA ILE A 120 -0.80 -17.47 15.26
C ILE A 120 -0.38 -18.36 14.09
N ASP A 121 -0.48 -19.68 14.23
CA ASP A 121 -0.13 -20.64 13.17
C ASP A 121 -0.98 -20.43 11.91
N ARG A 122 -2.30 -20.29 12.08
CA ARG A 122 -3.22 -20.05 10.96
C ARG A 122 -2.90 -18.71 10.25
N MET A 123 -2.72 -17.64 11.00
CA MET A 123 -2.38 -16.31 10.46
C MET A 123 -1.06 -16.34 9.67
N ALA A 124 -0.06 -17.09 10.13
CA ALA A 124 1.26 -17.17 9.49
C ALA A 124 1.25 -17.99 8.18
N ASN A 125 0.41 -19.01 8.09
CA ASN A 125 0.46 -19.98 6.98
C ASN A 125 -0.48 -19.70 5.80
N GLY A 126 -1.27 -18.65 5.89
CA GLY A 126 -2.18 -18.21 4.82
C GLY A 126 -3.65 -18.46 5.13
N ILE A 127 -4.45 -17.45 4.87
CA ILE A 127 -5.89 -17.39 5.11
C ILE A 127 -6.62 -17.14 3.79
N PRO A 128 -7.71 -17.90 3.48
CA PRO A 128 -8.53 -17.62 2.32
C PRO A 128 -9.36 -16.34 2.54
N ILE A 129 -9.09 -15.33 1.73
CA ILE A 129 -9.84 -14.07 1.68
C ILE A 129 -9.89 -13.58 0.22
N LEU A 130 -10.95 -12.86 -0.16
CA LEU A 130 -11.05 -12.22 -1.48
C LEU A 130 -10.70 -13.17 -2.64
N GLU A 131 -11.25 -14.39 -2.62
CA GLU A 131 -11.04 -15.44 -3.64
C GLU A 131 -9.57 -15.87 -3.84
N THR A 132 -8.70 -15.56 -2.88
CA THR A 132 -7.29 -15.96 -2.89
C THR A 132 -6.85 -16.43 -1.51
N ILE A 133 -5.67 -17.04 -1.44
CA ILE A 133 -5.03 -17.38 -0.17
C ILE A 133 -3.91 -16.36 0.07
N THR A 134 -3.87 -15.76 1.27
CA THR A 134 -2.80 -14.82 1.62
C THR A 134 -1.44 -15.49 1.61
N LYS A 135 -0.40 -14.74 1.26
CA LYS A 135 0.98 -15.24 1.35
C LYS A 135 1.33 -15.58 2.80
N LYS A 136 2.20 -16.56 2.98
CA LYS A 136 2.81 -16.83 4.30
C LYS A 136 3.49 -15.57 4.81
N CYS A 137 3.42 -15.36 6.11
CA CYS A 137 3.94 -14.15 6.75
C CYS A 137 4.45 -14.45 8.17
N LYS A 138 5.22 -13.51 8.73
CA LYS A 138 5.68 -13.61 10.12
C LYS A 138 4.61 -13.08 11.04
N VAL A 139 4.23 -13.86 12.04
CA VAL A 139 3.27 -13.49 13.08
C VAL A 139 3.84 -13.86 14.44
N GLU A 140 3.76 -12.95 15.40
CA GLU A 140 4.28 -13.13 16.74
C GLU A 140 3.31 -12.56 17.76
N GLN A 141 2.97 -13.33 18.77
CA GLN A 141 2.17 -12.86 19.89
C GLN A 141 3.01 -11.94 20.78
N ILE A 142 2.52 -10.74 21.04
CA ILE A 142 3.15 -9.77 21.98
C ILE A 142 2.52 -9.86 23.36
N SER A 143 1.19 -9.96 23.39
CA SER A 143 0.44 -10.08 24.64
C SER A 143 -0.85 -10.88 24.43
N LYS A 144 -1.67 -11.01 25.46
CA LYS A 144 -2.93 -11.78 25.42
C LYS A 144 -3.85 -11.41 24.26
N TYR A 145 -3.86 -10.11 23.86
CA TYR A 145 -4.75 -9.57 22.83
C TYR A 145 -4.00 -8.88 21.68
N VAL A 146 -2.67 -8.88 21.68
CA VAL A 146 -1.85 -8.11 20.75
C VAL A 146 -0.87 -9.02 20.04
N PHE A 147 -0.79 -8.89 18.72
CA PHE A 147 0.23 -9.56 17.91
C PHE A 147 0.91 -8.61 16.93
N ARG A 148 2.11 -8.98 16.53
CA ARG A 148 2.87 -8.36 15.45
C ARG A 148 2.73 -9.20 14.19
N ILE A 149 2.54 -8.55 13.04
CA ILE A 149 2.49 -9.22 11.74
C ILE A 149 3.31 -8.45 10.71
N ILE A 150 4.09 -9.18 9.89
CA ILE A 150 4.90 -8.60 8.82
C ILE A 150 4.39 -9.15 7.48
N LEU A 151 3.88 -8.26 6.64
CA LEU A 151 3.30 -8.58 5.34
C LEU A 151 4.14 -8.01 4.19
N THR A 152 4.29 -8.80 3.13
CA THR A 152 4.82 -8.34 1.82
C THR A 152 3.71 -8.08 0.80
N GLN A 153 2.48 -8.35 1.16
CA GLN A 153 1.27 -8.23 0.35
C GLN A 153 0.36 -7.13 0.92
N GLY A 154 -0.49 -6.55 0.10
CA GLY A 154 -1.39 -5.47 0.51
C GLY A 154 -2.78 -5.63 -0.11
N LEU A 155 -3.52 -6.68 0.24
CA LEU A 155 -4.92 -6.84 -0.16
C LEU A 155 -5.83 -5.88 0.60
N ASN A 156 -6.98 -5.57 0.02
CA ASN A 156 -7.97 -4.70 0.68
C ASN A 156 -8.34 -5.24 2.07
N ARG A 157 -8.10 -4.42 3.10
CA ARG A 157 -8.37 -4.74 4.51
C ARG A 157 -7.84 -6.10 4.96
N GLN A 158 -6.68 -6.50 4.43
CA GLN A 158 -6.15 -7.86 4.54
C GLN A 158 -6.12 -8.38 5.98
N ILE A 159 -5.50 -7.66 6.92
CA ILE A 159 -5.36 -8.11 8.31
C ILE A 159 -6.73 -8.26 8.98
N ARG A 160 -7.65 -7.30 8.77
CA ARG A 160 -9.01 -7.36 9.34
C ARG A 160 -9.77 -8.57 8.81
N ARG A 161 -9.72 -8.83 7.51
CA ARG A 161 -10.35 -10.01 6.89
C ARG A 161 -9.73 -11.33 7.34
N MET A 162 -8.41 -11.38 7.54
CA MET A 162 -7.72 -12.56 8.08
C MET A 162 -8.18 -12.86 9.51
N CYS A 163 -8.32 -11.83 10.35
CA CYS A 163 -8.83 -11.96 11.71
C CYS A 163 -10.31 -12.40 11.71
N GLU A 164 -11.15 -11.74 10.91
CA GLU A 164 -12.57 -12.07 10.76
C GLU A 164 -12.79 -13.53 10.33
N TYR A 165 -11.96 -14.05 9.41
CA TYR A 165 -12.00 -15.45 9.00
C TYR A 165 -11.73 -16.44 10.15
N LEU A 166 -10.99 -16.01 11.17
CA LEU A 166 -10.69 -16.79 12.39
C LEU A 166 -11.62 -16.44 13.56
N ASP A 167 -12.73 -15.73 13.31
CA ASP A 167 -13.70 -15.27 14.31
C ASP A 167 -13.12 -14.28 15.32
N TYR A 168 -12.14 -13.45 14.90
CA TYR A 168 -11.59 -12.36 15.69
C TYR A 168 -11.94 -11.01 15.05
N GLU A 169 -12.12 -9.98 15.91
CA GLU A 169 -12.32 -8.61 15.49
C GLU A 169 -11.07 -7.78 15.83
N VAL A 170 -10.60 -6.98 14.85
CA VAL A 170 -9.49 -6.05 15.05
C VAL A 170 -10.01 -4.77 15.69
N THR A 171 -9.63 -4.52 16.92
CA THR A 171 -10.01 -3.31 17.69
C THR A 171 -9.03 -2.15 17.49
N ALA A 172 -7.73 -2.44 17.25
CA ALA A 172 -6.73 -1.43 16.88
C ALA A 172 -5.74 -2.01 15.87
N LEU A 173 -5.31 -1.18 14.91
CA LEU A 173 -4.32 -1.57 13.90
C LEU A 173 -3.39 -0.41 13.63
N LYS A 174 -2.10 -0.63 13.91
CA LYS A 174 -1.04 0.34 13.76
C LYS A 174 0.06 -0.18 12.84
N ARG A 175 0.37 0.54 11.75
CA ARG A 175 1.54 0.23 10.92
C ARG A 175 2.79 0.89 11.50
N THR A 176 3.76 0.09 11.90
CA THR A 176 4.97 0.54 12.61
C THR A 176 6.20 0.64 11.72
N ARG A 177 6.22 -0.04 10.56
CA ARG A 177 7.35 -0.01 9.63
C ARG A 177 6.91 -0.23 8.18
N ILE A 178 7.60 0.44 7.26
CA ILE A 178 7.54 0.21 5.82
C ILE A 178 8.98 0.06 5.33
N ILE A 179 9.34 -1.11 4.78
CA ILE A 179 10.68 -1.46 4.29
C ILE A 179 11.71 -1.23 5.43
N ASN A 180 12.60 -0.26 5.28
CA ASN A 180 13.65 0.10 6.24
C ASN A 180 13.26 1.25 7.18
N ILE A 181 12.11 1.90 6.98
CA ILE A 181 11.70 3.08 7.76
C ILE A 181 10.71 2.67 8.85
N SER A 182 11.08 2.93 10.10
CA SER A 182 10.23 2.73 11.27
C SER A 182 9.44 3.98 11.62
N LEU A 183 8.33 3.81 12.34
CA LEU A 183 7.52 4.90 12.88
C LEU A 183 8.22 5.51 14.10
N ASP A 184 8.73 6.70 13.95
CA ASP A 184 9.52 7.43 14.97
C ASP A 184 9.04 8.88 15.17
N VAL A 185 7.86 9.22 14.66
CA VAL A 185 7.21 10.51 14.85
C VAL A 185 5.96 10.36 15.72
N GLN A 186 5.55 11.45 16.38
CA GLN A 186 4.32 11.50 17.15
C GLN A 186 3.08 11.42 16.27
N GLU A 187 1.97 10.96 16.82
CA GLU A 187 0.70 10.90 16.12
C GLU A 187 0.29 12.26 15.53
N GLY A 188 -0.13 12.24 14.26
CA GLY A 188 -0.51 13.44 13.51
C GLY A 188 0.66 14.31 13.06
N LYS A 189 1.90 13.89 13.30
CA LYS A 189 3.11 14.61 12.86
C LYS A 189 3.82 13.89 11.73
N TYR A 190 4.67 14.64 11.02
CA TYR A 190 5.53 14.13 9.96
C TYR A 190 6.96 14.64 10.13
N ARG A 191 7.88 13.96 9.49
CA ARG A 191 9.25 14.42 9.24
C ARG A 191 9.68 14.10 7.82
N ASN A 192 10.68 14.82 7.33
CA ASN A 192 11.37 14.39 6.12
C ASN A 192 12.15 13.09 6.39
N LEU A 193 12.24 12.22 5.39
CA LEU A 193 13.24 11.17 5.40
C LEU A 193 14.63 11.79 5.30
N THR A 194 15.60 11.23 6.02
CA THR A 194 17.00 11.65 5.92
C THR A 194 17.60 11.20 4.57
N ASP A 195 18.65 11.85 4.12
CA ASP A 195 19.34 11.47 2.87
C ASP A 195 19.82 10.02 2.92
N SER A 196 20.26 9.53 4.07
CA SER A 196 20.69 8.14 4.26
C SER A 196 19.51 7.16 4.16
N GLU A 197 18.34 7.50 4.75
CA GLU A 197 17.11 6.71 4.63
C GLU A 197 16.62 6.64 3.18
N VAL A 198 16.64 7.77 2.47
CA VAL A 198 16.27 7.83 1.06
C VAL A 198 17.24 7.01 0.20
N ALA A 199 18.55 7.11 0.44
CA ALA A 199 19.56 6.34 -0.30
C ALA A 199 19.38 4.83 -0.10
N GLU A 200 19.16 4.40 1.15
CA GLU A 200 18.89 2.99 1.46
C GLU A 200 17.57 2.51 0.87
N LEU A 201 16.51 3.30 1.01
CA LEU A 201 15.20 3.02 0.42
C LEU A 201 15.32 2.83 -1.10
N ASN A 202 15.99 3.75 -1.80
CA ASN A 202 16.21 3.65 -3.25
C ASN A 202 16.95 2.39 -3.63
N LYS A 203 18.02 2.03 -2.90
CA LYS A 203 18.77 0.79 -3.10
C LYS A 203 17.89 -0.46 -2.95
N LEU A 204 17.00 -0.48 -1.95
CA LEU A 204 16.11 -1.60 -1.68
C LEU A 204 14.99 -1.74 -2.72
N ILE A 205 14.53 -0.63 -3.31
CA ILE A 205 13.48 -0.63 -4.33
C ILE A 205 14.01 -0.62 -5.77
N GLU A 206 15.30 -0.47 -6.01
CA GLU A 206 15.91 -0.43 -7.34
C GLU A 206 15.56 -1.67 -8.20
N PRO A 207 15.60 -2.91 -7.67
CA PRO A 207 15.20 -4.10 -8.41
C PRO A 207 13.72 -4.20 -8.72
N SER A 208 12.91 -3.26 -8.20
CA SER A 208 11.46 -3.31 -8.27
C SER A 208 10.92 -2.89 -9.62
N SER A 209 9.95 -3.65 -10.14
CA SER A 209 9.28 -3.35 -11.42
C SER A 209 8.29 -2.19 -11.29
N LYS A 210 8.27 -1.29 -12.30
CA LYS A 210 7.27 -0.22 -12.47
C LYS A 210 6.09 -0.64 -13.34
N THR A 211 6.14 -1.81 -14.00
CA THR A 211 5.15 -2.25 -15.00
C THR A 211 3.86 -2.76 -14.35
N GLU A 212 2.75 -2.74 -15.11
CA GLU A 212 1.47 -3.32 -14.66
C GLU A 212 1.56 -4.81 -14.36
N GLU A 213 2.40 -5.56 -15.08
CA GLU A 213 2.68 -6.98 -14.85
C GLU A 213 3.15 -7.26 -13.42
N ALA A 214 3.85 -6.32 -12.78
CA ALA A 214 4.23 -6.43 -11.38
C ALA A 214 3.04 -6.38 -10.42
N SER A 215 1.87 -5.94 -10.86
CA SER A 215 0.63 -5.87 -10.06
C SER A 215 -0.18 -7.14 -10.10
N LEU A 216 0.01 -8.00 -11.11
CA LEU A 216 -0.77 -9.21 -11.27
C LEU A 216 -0.36 -10.25 -10.21
N PRO A 217 -1.32 -10.96 -9.59
CA PRO A 217 -0.98 -12.05 -8.69
C PRO A 217 -0.23 -13.14 -9.46
N SER A 218 0.94 -13.55 -8.94
CA SER A 218 1.72 -14.65 -9.48
C SER A 218 1.03 -15.96 -9.10
N ASN A 219 -0.04 -16.36 -9.73
CA ASN A 219 -0.39 -17.74 -10.04
C ASN A 219 -1.85 -17.90 -10.43
N LYS A 220 -2.06 -18.25 -11.66
CA LYS A 220 -3.16 -19.12 -12.00
C LYS A 220 -2.72 -20.56 -11.71
N SER A 221 -2.82 -21.03 -10.47
CA SER A 221 -2.85 -22.46 -10.23
C SER A 221 -4.17 -22.95 -10.84
N LYS A 222 -4.07 -23.65 -11.96
CA LYS A 222 -5.18 -24.39 -12.56
C LYS A 222 -5.67 -25.39 -11.52
N PHE A 223 -6.78 -25.10 -10.89
CA PHE A 223 -7.54 -26.08 -10.13
C PHE A 223 -8.22 -27.02 -11.17
N THR A 224 -7.50 -28.05 -11.62
CA THR A 224 -8.08 -29.16 -12.34
C THR A 224 -8.63 -30.14 -11.32
N GLY A 225 -9.76 -29.78 -10.74
CA GLY A 225 -10.58 -30.73 -9.97
C GLY A 225 -11.34 -31.64 -10.94
N LYS A 226 -10.78 -32.80 -11.28
CA LYS A 226 -11.57 -33.88 -11.86
C LYS A 226 -12.63 -34.32 -10.84
N ARG A 227 -13.88 -33.99 -11.10
CA ARG A 227 -15.03 -34.66 -10.46
C ARG A 227 -15.16 -36.04 -11.07
N ASN A 228 -14.76 -37.08 -10.37
CA ASN A 228 -15.18 -38.44 -10.67
C ASN A 228 -16.63 -38.59 -10.20
N TYR A 229 -17.55 -38.59 -11.16
CA TYR A 229 -18.89 -39.18 -10.97
C TYR A 229 -18.75 -40.69 -11.06
N GLY A 230 -18.77 -41.37 -9.91
CA GLY A 230 -18.96 -42.80 -9.83
C GLY A 230 -20.42 -43.15 -10.09
N GLU A 231 -20.71 -43.72 -11.23
CA GLU A 231 -21.95 -44.47 -11.48
C GLU A 231 -22.08 -45.60 -10.47
N ARG A 232 -23.17 -45.63 -9.75
CA ARG A 232 -23.65 -46.85 -9.12
C ARG A 232 -24.91 -47.28 -9.83
N ASN A 233 -24.75 -48.30 -10.65
CA ASN A 233 -25.83 -49.17 -11.11
C ASN A 233 -26.11 -50.21 -10.05
N ARG A 234 -27.41 -50.40 -9.84
CA ARG A 234 -28.16 -51.49 -9.17
C ARG A 234 -28.43 -51.31 -7.69
#